data_151be1032b9cc8ea570cfaaf8104c2cb
#
_entry.id   151be1032b9cc8ea570cfaaf8104c2cb
#
_cell.length_a   1.000
_cell.length_b   1.000
_cell.length_c   1.000
_cell.angle_alpha   90.00
_cell.angle_beta   90.00
_cell.angle_gamma   90.00
#
_symmetry.space_group_name_H-M   'P 1'
#
loop_
_entity.id
_entity.type
_entity.pdbx_description
1 polymer ?
#
loop_
_entity_poly.entity_id
_entity_poly.type
_entity_poly.pdbx_seq_one_letter_code
_entity_poly.pdbx_strand_id
1 'polypeptide(L)'
;MNREMLMLVDAISREKTVERELVFGAVESALASATKKLHGPDVDIRVSVDRETGEYDTFRRWHVVPNEAGLQIPDAEILLFEAQEQIPDIEVDDYIEEPIESVPIGRIGAQAAKQVILQKIRDAEREQLLNDFLSRGERIFVGTVKRLDKGDIIVESGRVEGRLKRSEMIPKENLRSGDRVRAFIAGVDPTARGPQIMLSRSAPGFMVELFAQEVPEIEQGLLEIKSCARDPGSRAKIAVI
;
A
#
# COMPACT_ATOMS: atom_id res chain seq x y z
N MET A 1 -16.51 -18.73 24.14
CA MET A 1 -16.31 -19.21 22.74
C MET A 1 -17.29 -18.53 21.81
N ASN A 2 -16.81 -17.68 20.93
CA ASN A 2 -17.62 -16.89 20.00
C ASN A 2 -17.71 -17.61 18.64
N ARG A 3 -18.70 -18.52 18.54
CA ARG A 3 -18.92 -19.31 17.31
C ARG A 3 -19.29 -18.46 16.10
N GLU A 4 -19.96 -17.33 16.29
CA GLU A 4 -20.34 -16.43 15.20
C GLU A 4 -19.12 -15.82 14.53
N MET A 5 -18.11 -15.45 15.32
CA MET A 5 -16.83 -14.96 14.83
C MET A 5 -16.13 -16.00 13.95
N LEU A 6 -15.97 -17.22 14.47
CA LEU A 6 -15.28 -18.28 13.72
C LEU A 6 -16.03 -18.65 12.43
N MET A 7 -17.37 -18.72 12.47
CA MET A 7 -18.18 -18.96 11.29
C MET A 7 -18.05 -17.83 10.25
N LEU A 8 -17.98 -16.57 10.68
CA LEU A 8 -17.78 -15.43 9.81
C LEU A 8 -16.41 -15.51 9.10
N VAL A 9 -15.36 -15.79 9.86
CA VAL A 9 -14.00 -15.94 9.32
C VAL A 9 -13.94 -17.10 8.31
N ASP A 10 -14.49 -18.26 8.65
CA ASP A 10 -14.48 -19.44 7.77
C ASP A 10 -15.31 -19.21 6.50
N ALA A 11 -16.45 -18.56 6.61
CA ALA A 11 -17.29 -18.23 5.43
C ALA A 11 -16.56 -17.30 4.46
N ILE A 12 -15.91 -16.24 4.98
CA ILE A 12 -15.18 -15.28 4.14
C ILE A 12 -13.91 -15.90 3.55
N SER A 13 -13.16 -16.66 4.34
CA SER A 13 -11.96 -17.38 3.87
C SER A 13 -12.30 -18.29 2.67
N ARG A 14 -13.40 -19.05 2.76
CA ARG A 14 -13.87 -19.92 1.66
C ARG A 14 -14.41 -19.12 0.47
N GLU A 15 -15.24 -18.10 0.71
CA GLU A 15 -15.85 -17.27 -0.35
C GLU A 15 -14.77 -16.55 -1.18
N LYS A 16 -13.69 -16.12 -0.55
CA LYS A 16 -12.62 -15.30 -1.17
C LYS A 16 -11.33 -16.08 -1.48
N THR A 17 -11.26 -17.34 -1.06
CA THR A 17 -10.05 -18.18 -1.24
C THR A 17 -8.80 -17.52 -0.65
N VAL A 18 -8.92 -16.95 0.55
CA VAL A 18 -7.84 -16.29 1.29
C VAL A 18 -7.54 -17.00 2.60
N GLU A 19 -6.33 -16.82 3.10
CA GLU A 19 -5.91 -17.43 4.36
C GLU A 19 -6.74 -16.91 5.55
N ARG A 20 -7.07 -17.80 6.50
CA ARG A 20 -7.84 -17.43 7.70
C ARG A 20 -7.19 -16.31 8.50
N GLU A 21 -5.86 -16.31 8.58
CA GLU A 21 -5.10 -15.30 9.33
C GLU A 21 -5.31 -13.89 8.76
N LEU A 22 -5.34 -13.76 7.44
CA LEU A 22 -5.67 -12.49 6.79
C LEU A 22 -7.07 -12.01 7.14
N VAL A 23 -8.03 -12.93 7.23
CA VAL A 23 -9.41 -12.60 7.60
C VAL A 23 -9.50 -12.20 9.07
N PHE A 24 -8.79 -12.88 9.99
CA PHE A 24 -8.70 -12.49 11.39
C PHE A 24 -8.13 -11.07 11.55
N GLY A 25 -7.00 -10.76 10.92
CA GLY A 25 -6.42 -9.41 10.96
C GLY A 25 -7.35 -8.33 10.40
N ALA A 26 -8.14 -8.67 9.38
CA ALA A 26 -9.17 -7.77 8.85
C ALA A 26 -10.33 -7.55 9.82
N VAL A 27 -10.76 -8.58 10.53
CA VAL A 27 -11.79 -8.51 11.60
C VAL A 27 -11.27 -7.66 12.76
N GLU A 28 -10.07 -7.89 13.24
CA GLU A 28 -9.42 -7.09 14.28
C GLU A 28 -9.41 -5.60 13.92
N SER A 29 -9.00 -5.28 12.68
CA SER A 29 -9.01 -3.91 12.15
C SER A 29 -10.41 -3.30 12.07
N ALA A 30 -11.42 -4.11 11.72
CA ALA A 30 -12.82 -3.66 11.67
C ALA A 30 -13.37 -3.33 13.06
N LEU A 31 -13.10 -4.21 14.03
CA LEU A 31 -13.47 -4.02 15.43
C LEU A 31 -12.78 -2.81 16.05
N ALA A 32 -11.46 -2.65 15.80
CA ALA A 32 -10.70 -1.51 16.26
C ALA A 32 -11.26 -0.19 15.67
N SER A 33 -11.56 -0.17 14.37
CA SER A 33 -12.16 1.01 13.72
C SER A 33 -13.54 1.37 14.25
N ALA A 34 -14.34 0.37 14.60
CA ALA A 34 -15.65 0.59 15.18
C ALA A 34 -15.55 1.12 16.62
N THR A 35 -14.66 0.55 17.43
CA THR A 35 -14.38 1.00 18.80
C THR A 35 -13.82 2.43 18.80
N LYS A 36 -12.91 2.74 17.88
CA LYS A 36 -12.37 4.08 17.70
C LYS A 36 -13.46 5.13 17.46
N LYS A 37 -14.50 4.82 16.69
CA LYS A 37 -15.63 5.74 16.46
C LYS A 37 -16.43 6.06 17.71
N LEU A 38 -16.40 5.19 18.74
CA LEU A 38 -17.08 5.39 20.01
C LEU A 38 -16.25 6.17 21.02
N HIS A 39 -14.92 6.00 20.99
CA HIS A 39 -14.00 6.60 21.96
C HIS A 39 -13.36 7.92 21.47
N GLY A 40 -13.39 8.20 20.17
CA GLY A 40 -12.85 9.42 19.58
C GLY A 40 -11.96 9.17 18.36
N PRO A 41 -11.78 10.17 17.49
CA PRO A 41 -11.03 10.00 16.24
C PRO A 41 -9.52 9.83 16.44
N ASP A 42 -8.99 10.32 17.56
CA ASP A 42 -7.55 10.39 17.80
C ASP A 42 -7.04 9.27 18.73
N VAL A 43 -7.93 8.44 19.29
CA VAL A 43 -7.57 7.29 20.13
C VAL A 43 -6.99 6.16 19.27
N ASP A 44 -5.92 5.51 19.73
CA ASP A 44 -5.42 4.29 19.12
C ASP A 44 -5.98 3.06 19.81
N ILE A 45 -6.59 2.15 19.03
CA ILE A 45 -7.27 0.95 19.51
C ILE A 45 -6.66 -0.28 18.83
N ARG A 46 -6.31 -1.27 19.63
CA ARG A 46 -5.93 -2.62 19.17
C ARG A 46 -6.97 -3.63 19.63
N VAL A 47 -7.35 -4.53 18.74
CA VAL A 47 -8.18 -5.68 19.06
C VAL A 47 -7.38 -6.94 18.78
N SER A 48 -7.45 -7.90 19.66
CA SER A 48 -6.83 -9.22 19.53
C SER A 48 -7.90 -10.28 19.58
N VAL A 49 -8.02 -11.10 18.54
CA VAL A 49 -8.97 -12.20 18.44
C VAL A 49 -8.24 -13.52 18.68
N ASP A 50 -8.76 -14.33 19.61
CA ASP A 50 -8.28 -15.69 19.80
C ASP A 50 -8.71 -16.57 18.62
N ARG A 51 -7.75 -17.21 17.97
CA ARG A 51 -7.94 -18.00 16.74
C ARG A 51 -8.71 -19.30 16.94
N GLU A 52 -8.72 -19.82 18.17
CA GLU A 52 -9.38 -21.08 18.51
C GLU A 52 -10.78 -20.86 19.08
N THR A 53 -10.93 -19.88 19.97
CA THR A 53 -12.19 -19.61 20.66
C THR A 53 -13.05 -18.56 19.96
N GLY A 54 -12.44 -17.69 19.15
CA GLY A 54 -13.08 -16.53 18.50
C GLY A 54 -13.44 -15.42 19.51
N GLU A 55 -13.01 -15.53 20.77
CA GLU A 55 -13.13 -14.44 21.75
C GLU A 55 -12.13 -13.34 21.40
N TYR A 56 -12.41 -12.13 21.82
CA TYR A 56 -11.55 -11.00 21.51
C TYR A 56 -11.51 -10.00 22.65
N ASP A 57 -10.31 -9.46 22.83
CA ASP A 57 -10.02 -8.41 23.78
C ASP A 57 -9.70 -7.11 23.05
N THR A 58 -10.09 -6.01 23.65
CA THR A 58 -9.88 -4.67 23.08
C THR A 58 -9.00 -3.87 24.02
N PHE A 59 -7.99 -3.23 23.44
CA PHE A 59 -7.01 -2.43 24.17
C PHE A 59 -6.99 -1.02 23.60
N ARG A 60 -7.00 -0.03 24.47
CA ARG A 60 -6.55 1.31 24.17
C ARG A 60 -5.05 1.33 24.31
N ARG A 61 -4.34 1.96 23.37
CA ARG A 61 -2.89 2.03 23.44
C ARG A 61 -2.38 3.44 23.19
N TRP A 62 -1.20 3.70 23.77
CA TRP A 62 -0.46 4.93 23.58
C TRP A 62 0.93 4.59 23.06
N HIS A 63 1.32 5.25 22.00
CA HIS A 63 2.66 5.16 21.44
C HIS A 63 3.62 6.00 22.27
N VAL A 64 4.74 5.41 22.69
CA VAL A 64 5.77 6.11 23.48
C VAL A 64 6.62 6.96 22.55
N VAL A 65 6.59 8.27 22.76
CA VAL A 65 7.34 9.23 21.96
C VAL A 65 8.49 9.85 22.76
N PRO A 66 9.59 10.32 22.10
CA PRO A 66 10.68 10.99 22.78
C PRO A 66 10.21 12.26 23.51
N ASN A 67 10.78 12.54 24.68
CA ASN A 67 10.41 13.70 25.47
C ASN A 67 10.58 15.04 24.73
N GLU A 68 11.54 15.10 23.80
CA GLU A 68 11.87 16.32 23.02
C GLU A 68 10.87 16.55 21.87
N ALA A 69 10.19 15.53 21.40
CA ALA A 69 9.23 15.63 20.30
C ALA A 69 7.89 16.27 20.71
N GLY A 70 7.56 16.17 22.00
CA GLY A 70 6.24 16.57 22.51
C GLY A 70 5.11 15.67 21.97
N LEU A 71 3.93 15.81 22.56
CA LEU A 71 2.75 15.05 22.12
C LEU A 71 2.13 15.72 20.87
N GLN A 72 2.04 15.00 19.76
CA GLN A 72 1.31 15.43 18.57
C GLN A 72 -0.16 15.03 18.66
N ILE A 73 -0.41 13.83 19.20
CA ILE A 73 -1.75 13.26 19.39
C ILE A 73 -1.88 12.80 20.85
N PRO A 74 -2.29 13.69 21.78
CA PRO A 74 -2.34 13.38 23.22
C PRO A 74 -3.18 12.16 23.58
N ASP A 75 -4.20 11.83 22.77
CA ASP A 75 -5.05 10.67 22.98
C ASP A 75 -4.45 9.32 22.55
N ALA A 76 -3.36 9.34 21.76
CA ALA A 76 -2.69 8.16 21.23
C ALA A 76 -1.18 8.13 21.52
N GLU A 77 -0.63 9.15 22.15
CA GLU A 77 0.81 9.27 22.45
C GLU A 77 1.05 9.49 23.94
N ILE A 78 2.18 9.04 24.45
CA ILE A 78 2.66 9.27 25.81
C ILE A 78 4.15 9.57 25.76
N LEU A 79 4.62 10.49 26.60
CA LEU A 79 6.03 10.83 26.69
C LEU A 79 6.81 9.71 27.40
N LEU A 80 8.05 9.48 26.96
CA LEU A 80 8.90 8.42 27.50
C LEU A 80 9.01 8.48 29.03
N PHE A 81 9.18 9.68 29.63
CA PHE A 81 9.33 9.80 31.07
C PHE A 81 8.04 9.40 31.83
N GLU A 82 6.83 9.72 31.29
CA GLU A 82 5.54 9.32 31.87
C GLU A 82 5.31 7.82 31.68
N ALA A 83 5.73 7.28 30.55
CA ALA A 83 5.66 5.83 30.27
C ALA A 83 6.54 5.02 31.22
N GLN A 84 7.75 5.49 31.51
CA GLN A 84 8.71 4.85 32.43
C GLN A 84 8.27 4.90 33.90
N GLU A 85 7.39 5.83 34.28
CA GLU A 85 6.76 5.79 35.62
C GLU A 85 5.83 4.58 35.80
N GLN A 86 5.23 4.09 34.71
CA GLN A 86 4.35 2.93 34.73
C GLN A 86 5.10 1.63 34.44
N ILE A 87 6.01 1.64 33.47
CA ILE A 87 6.82 0.49 33.03
C ILE A 87 8.28 0.93 32.93
N PRO A 88 9.14 0.63 33.94
CA PRO A 88 10.51 1.18 34.00
C PRO A 88 11.41 0.87 32.80
N ASP A 89 11.21 -0.27 32.15
CA ASP A 89 12.05 -0.76 31.05
C ASP A 89 11.49 -0.43 29.65
N ILE A 90 10.47 0.44 29.56
CA ILE A 90 9.85 0.80 28.28
C ILE A 90 10.75 1.74 27.47
N GLU A 91 10.82 1.52 26.16
CA GLU A 91 11.62 2.31 25.23
C GLU A 91 10.76 3.18 24.32
N VAL A 92 11.41 4.10 23.60
CA VAL A 92 10.75 4.88 22.53
C VAL A 92 10.28 3.94 21.43
N ASP A 93 9.13 4.23 20.84
CA ASP A 93 8.41 3.41 19.85
C ASP A 93 7.69 2.17 20.41
N ASP A 94 7.76 1.91 21.72
CA ASP A 94 6.92 0.93 22.39
C ASP A 94 5.48 1.44 22.57
N TYR A 95 4.62 0.57 23.08
CA TYR A 95 3.21 0.88 23.35
C TYR A 95 2.84 0.52 24.77
N ILE A 96 2.09 1.39 25.43
CA ILE A 96 1.34 1.06 26.65
C ILE A 96 -0.07 0.66 26.25
N GLU A 97 -0.56 -0.47 26.75
CA GLU A 97 -1.88 -0.99 26.45
C GLU A 97 -2.72 -1.09 27.73
N GLU A 98 -3.93 -0.58 27.66
CA GLU A 98 -4.94 -0.70 28.71
C GLU A 98 -6.17 -1.44 28.18
N PRO A 99 -6.62 -2.52 28.86
CA PRO A 99 -7.82 -3.23 28.42
C PRO A 99 -9.07 -2.35 28.61
N ILE A 100 -9.91 -2.31 27.58
CA ILE A 100 -11.18 -1.59 27.60
C ILE A 100 -12.34 -2.53 27.24
N GLU A 101 -13.57 -2.11 27.53
CA GLU A 101 -14.75 -2.90 27.23
C GLU A 101 -14.88 -3.13 25.72
N SER A 102 -14.95 -4.41 25.33
CA SER A 102 -15.08 -4.82 23.95
C SER A 102 -16.48 -4.54 23.40
N VAL A 103 -16.56 -3.93 22.23
CA VAL A 103 -17.83 -3.66 21.55
C VAL A 103 -18.39 -4.95 20.96
N PRO A 104 -19.63 -5.37 21.29
CA PRO A 104 -20.23 -6.57 20.73
C PRO A 104 -20.34 -6.49 19.21
N ILE A 105 -19.95 -7.57 18.50
CA ILE A 105 -19.99 -7.65 17.03
C ILE A 105 -21.36 -7.28 16.46
N GLY A 106 -22.45 -7.67 17.12
CA GLY A 106 -23.81 -7.35 16.71
C GLY A 106 -24.12 -5.84 16.61
N ARG A 107 -23.38 -4.99 17.33
CA ARG A 107 -23.51 -3.52 17.25
C ARG A 107 -22.76 -2.89 16.06
N ILE A 108 -21.74 -3.56 15.54
CA ILE A 108 -20.92 -3.05 14.43
C ILE A 108 -21.64 -3.22 13.10
N GLY A 109 -22.69 -3.99 13.07
CA GLY A 109 -23.38 -4.38 11.84
C GLY A 109 -22.50 -5.27 10.98
N ALA A 110 -22.90 -6.51 10.76
CA ALA A 110 -22.18 -7.48 9.94
C ALA A 110 -21.78 -6.93 8.55
N GLN A 111 -22.53 -5.94 8.04
CA GLN A 111 -22.23 -5.28 6.77
C GLN A 111 -21.01 -4.35 6.84
N ALA A 112 -20.84 -3.58 7.91
CA ALA A 112 -19.68 -2.69 8.06
C ALA A 112 -18.40 -3.50 8.26
N ALA A 113 -18.43 -4.54 9.09
CA ALA A 113 -17.32 -5.48 9.26
C ALA A 113 -16.96 -6.14 7.92
N LYS A 114 -17.95 -6.67 7.19
CA LYS A 114 -17.76 -7.28 5.87
C LYS A 114 -17.07 -6.31 4.89
N GLN A 115 -17.46 -5.04 4.90
CA GLN A 115 -16.89 -4.04 3.99
C GLN A 115 -15.42 -3.72 4.31
N VAL A 116 -15.05 -3.60 5.60
CA VAL A 116 -13.66 -3.40 6.02
C VAL A 116 -12.81 -4.63 5.71
N ILE A 117 -13.33 -5.83 5.97
CA ILE A 117 -12.66 -7.09 5.64
C ILE A 117 -12.38 -7.18 4.13
N LEU A 118 -13.38 -6.93 3.30
CA LEU A 118 -13.23 -6.94 1.84
C LEU A 118 -12.23 -5.89 1.35
N GLN A 119 -12.15 -4.74 2.02
CA GLN A 119 -11.16 -3.72 1.68
C GLN A 119 -9.74 -4.20 2.03
N LYS A 120 -9.53 -4.76 3.21
CA LYS A 120 -8.22 -5.31 3.62
C LYS A 120 -7.75 -6.44 2.72
N ILE A 121 -8.66 -7.34 2.32
CA ILE A 121 -8.35 -8.41 1.37
C ILE A 121 -7.90 -7.83 0.03
N ARG A 122 -8.62 -6.84 -0.51
CA ARG A 122 -8.24 -6.18 -1.76
C ARG A 122 -6.88 -5.47 -1.67
N ASP A 123 -6.58 -4.87 -0.54
CA ASP A 123 -5.30 -4.20 -0.32
C ASP A 123 -4.16 -5.22 -0.28
N ALA A 124 -4.34 -6.36 0.40
CA ALA A 124 -3.36 -7.44 0.44
C ALA A 124 -3.16 -8.13 -0.94
N GLU A 125 -4.26 -8.41 -1.67
CA GLU A 125 -4.18 -8.93 -3.05
C GLU A 125 -3.43 -7.96 -3.98
N ARG A 126 -3.67 -6.65 -3.83
CA ARG A 126 -2.98 -5.61 -4.60
C ARG A 126 -1.49 -5.59 -4.30
N GLU A 127 -1.12 -5.67 -3.02
CA GLU A 127 0.28 -5.69 -2.59
C GLU A 127 1.00 -6.93 -3.13
N GLN A 128 0.38 -8.09 -3.06
CA GLN A 128 0.93 -9.33 -3.61
C GLN A 128 1.14 -9.22 -5.13
N LEU A 129 0.14 -8.74 -5.88
CA LEU A 129 0.25 -8.53 -7.32
C LEU A 129 1.36 -7.54 -7.68
N LEU A 130 1.53 -6.49 -6.88
CA LEU A 130 2.59 -5.52 -7.05
C LEU A 130 3.97 -6.16 -6.83
N ASN A 131 4.13 -6.91 -5.75
CA ASN A 131 5.38 -7.61 -5.42
C ASN A 131 5.74 -8.64 -6.51
N ASP A 132 4.77 -9.41 -6.98
CA ASP A 132 4.95 -10.36 -8.09
C ASP A 132 5.37 -9.67 -9.39
N PHE A 133 4.80 -8.49 -9.66
CA PHE A 133 5.16 -7.69 -10.83
C PHE A 133 6.59 -7.15 -10.70
N LEU A 134 6.94 -6.59 -9.55
CA LEU A 134 8.28 -6.00 -9.31
C LEU A 134 9.38 -7.07 -9.27
N SER A 135 9.08 -8.29 -8.83
CA SER A 135 10.04 -9.40 -8.77
C SER A 135 10.54 -9.84 -10.15
N ARG A 136 9.81 -9.52 -11.23
CA ARG A 136 10.24 -9.78 -12.62
C ARG A 136 11.42 -8.92 -13.07
N GLY A 137 11.73 -7.86 -12.34
CA GLY A 137 12.84 -6.96 -12.65
C GLY A 137 12.64 -6.10 -13.91
N GLU A 138 11.43 -6.10 -14.48
CA GLU A 138 11.10 -5.29 -15.64
C GLU A 138 11.07 -3.81 -15.25
N ARG A 139 11.80 -2.97 -15.99
CA ARG A 139 11.79 -1.52 -15.78
C ARG A 139 10.89 -0.77 -16.74
N ILE A 140 10.43 -1.44 -17.79
CA ILE A 140 9.46 -0.91 -18.75
C ILE A 140 8.09 -1.49 -18.45
N PHE A 141 7.17 -0.61 -18.09
CA PHE A 141 5.76 -0.95 -17.93
C PHE A 141 5.06 -0.88 -19.28
N VAL A 142 4.56 -2.00 -19.76
CA VAL A 142 3.78 -2.10 -20.99
C VAL A 142 2.32 -2.33 -20.63
N GLY A 143 1.45 -1.41 -21.04
CA GLY A 143 0.04 -1.51 -20.68
C GLY A 143 -0.86 -0.75 -21.63
N THR A 144 -2.14 -0.70 -21.28
CA THR A 144 -3.18 0.03 -22.00
C THR A 144 -3.71 1.16 -21.12
N VAL A 145 -3.96 2.32 -21.71
CA VAL A 145 -4.60 3.45 -21.01
C VAL A 145 -6.01 3.05 -20.60
N LYS A 146 -6.24 2.98 -19.29
CA LYS A 146 -7.54 2.63 -18.71
C LYS A 146 -8.46 3.83 -18.62
N ARG A 147 -7.97 4.93 -18.05
CA ARG A 147 -8.71 6.19 -17.88
C ARG A 147 -7.77 7.37 -17.67
N LEU A 148 -8.31 8.55 -17.83
CA LEU A 148 -7.69 9.80 -17.42
C LEU A 148 -8.26 10.20 -16.05
N ASP A 149 -7.41 10.60 -15.12
CA ASP A 149 -7.77 11.04 -13.78
C ASP A 149 -7.09 12.37 -13.46
N LYS A 150 -7.85 13.46 -13.42
CA LYS A 150 -7.36 14.83 -13.12
C LYS A 150 -6.16 15.29 -13.95
N GLY A 151 -6.06 14.80 -15.18
CA GLY A 151 -4.96 15.12 -16.11
C GLY A 151 -3.81 14.12 -16.09
N ASP A 152 -3.76 13.20 -15.14
CA ASP A 152 -2.88 12.05 -15.13
C ASP A 152 -3.50 10.89 -15.94
N ILE A 153 -2.67 9.99 -16.40
CA ILE A 153 -3.11 8.79 -17.13
C ILE A 153 -2.90 7.57 -16.24
N ILE A 154 -3.95 6.76 -16.12
CA ILE A 154 -3.87 5.45 -15.48
C ILE A 154 -3.70 4.39 -16.57
N VAL A 155 -2.58 3.69 -16.49
CA VAL A 155 -2.20 2.61 -17.42
C VAL A 155 -2.35 1.27 -16.71
N GLU A 156 -2.98 0.29 -17.36
CA GLU A 156 -3.21 -1.04 -16.81
C GLU A 156 -2.38 -2.07 -17.56
N SER A 157 -1.67 -2.93 -16.83
CA SER A 157 -0.97 -4.10 -17.32
C SER A 157 -1.46 -5.34 -16.56
N GLY A 158 -2.33 -6.13 -17.16
CA GLY A 158 -3.01 -7.22 -16.49
C GLY A 158 -3.87 -6.73 -15.33
N ARG A 159 -3.47 -7.03 -14.09
CA ARG A 159 -4.16 -6.60 -12.86
C ARG A 159 -3.46 -5.45 -12.13
N VAL A 160 -2.32 -5.00 -12.64
CA VAL A 160 -1.51 -3.95 -12.03
C VAL A 160 -1.76 -2.62 -12.73
N GLU A 161 -1.94 -1.56 -11.95
CA GLU A 161 -2.14 -0.20 -12.47
C GLU A 161 -0.92 0.66 -12.17
N GLY A 162 -0.51 1.47 -13.17
CA GLY A 162 0.50 2.49 -13.03
C GLY A 162 -0.06 3.88 -13.31
N ARG A 163 0.46 4.90 -12.60
CA ARG A 163 0.10 6.30 -12.78
C ARG A 163 1.18 7.03 -13.57
N LEU A 164 0.81 7.54 -14.72
CA LEU A 164 1.62 8.44 -15.53
C LEU A 164 1.17 9.88 -15.30
N LYS A 165 1.92 10.65 -14.53
CA LYS A 165 1.63 12.05 -14.27
C LYS A 165 1.74 12.87 -15.55
N ARG A 166 0.95 13.93 -15.64
CA ARG A 166 0.99 14.85 -16.78
C ARG A 166 2.38 15.46 -17.02
N SER A 167 3.14 15.74 -15.96
CA SER A 167 4.52 16.24 -16.04
C SER A 167 5.52 15.22 -16.61
N GLU A 168 5.16 13.93 -16.55
CA GLU A 168 5.99 12.82 -16.99
C GLU A 168 5.60 12.30 -18.39
N MET A 169 4.66 12.97 -19.04
CA MET A 169 4.25 12.68 -20.41
C MET A 169 5.20 13.36 -21.42
N ILE A 170 5.24 12.83 -22.63
CA ILE A 170 5.93 13.49 -23.75
C ILE A 170 5.07 14.68 -24.21
N PRO A 171 5.66 15.89 -24.36
CA PRO A 171 4.96 17.04 -24.88
C PRO A 171 4.29 16.76 -26.24
N LYS A 172 3.06 17.21 -26.42
CA LYS A 172 2.23 17.01 -27.63
C LYS A 172 1.73 15.57 -27.87
N GLU A 173 2.05 14.61 -27.00
CA GLU A 173 1.49 13.27 -27.08
C GLU A 173 0.04 13.29 -26.55
N ASN A 174 -0.88 12.74 -27.30
CA ASN A 174 -2.32 12.76 -26.98
C ASN A 174 -2.81 11.32 -26.78
N LEU A 175 -2.58 10.79 -25.57
CA LEU A 175 -2.97 9.44 -25.20
C LEU A 175 -4.45 9.39 -24.83
N ARG A 176 -5.15 8.40 -25.37
CA ARG A 176 -6.59 8.17 -25.16
C ARG A 176 -6.81 6.83 -24.47
N SER A 177 -7.97 6.68 -23.83
CA SER A 177 -8.39 5.37 -23.30
C SER A 177 -8.37 4.32 -24.40
N GLY A 178 -7.73 3.17 -24.12
CA GLY A 178 -7.52 2.08 -25.08
C GLY A 178 -6.18 2.10 -25.81
N ASP A 179 -5.41 3.19 -25.75
CA ASP A 179 -4.09 3.25 -26.39
C ASP A 179 -3.07 2.37 -25.62
N ARG A 180 -2.22 1.68 -26.37
CA ARG A 180 -1.09 0.94 -25.78
C ARG A 180 0.05 1.90 -25.50
N VAL A 181 0.60 1.80 -24.29
CA VAL A 181 1.66 2.68 -23.80
C VAL A 181 2.79 1.86 -23.21
N ARG A 182 4.02 2.24 -23.55
CA ARG A 182 5.23 1.83 -22.82
C ARG A 182 5.69 3.01 -21.97
N ALA A 183 6.03 2.77 -20.72
CA ALA A 183 6.55 3.79 -19.83
C ALA A 183 7.60 3.20 -18.89
N PHE A 184 8.52 4.02 -18.43
CA PHE A 184 9.52 3.64 -17.44
C PHE A 184 8.93 3.64 -16.04
N ILE A 185 9.28 2.64 -15.23
CA ILE A 185 8.91 2.58 -13.82
C ILE A 185 9.85 3.51 -13.05
N ALA A 186 9.37 4.72 -12.76
CA ALA A 186 10.15 5.72 -12.03
C ALA A 186 10.25 5.45 -10.54
N GLY A 187 9.29 4.72 -9.99
CA GLY A 187 9.25 4.33 -8.58
C GLY A 187 7.95 3.67 -8.20
N VAL A 188 7.86 3.27 -6.94
CA VAL A 188 6.68 2.69 -6.32
C VAL A 188 6.34 3.48 -5.07
N ASP A 189 5.07 3.86 -4.93
CA ASP A 189 4.53 4.52 -3.74
C ASP A 189 3.53 3.56 -3.05
N PRO A 190 3.95 2.82 -2.04
CA PRO A 190 3.10 1.85 -1.34
C PRO A 190 1.97 2.52 -0.55
N THR A 191 2.09 3.82 -0.25
CA THR A 191 1.10 4.58 0.53
C THR A 191 -0.02 5.17 -0.33
N ALA A 192 0.13 5.13 -1.66
CA ALA A 192 -0.84 5.69 -2.58
C ALA A 192 -2.20 4.98 -2.49
N ARG A 193 -3.28 5.75 -2.28
CA ARG A 193 -4.68 5.24 -2.30
C ARG A 193 -5.18 4.84 -3.70
N GLY A 194 -4.30 4.84 -4.71
CA GLY A 194 -4.58 4.53 -6.11
C GLY A 194 -3.50 3.63 -6.70
N PRO A 195 -3.18 3.79 -7.99
CA PRO A 195 -2.05 3.11 -8.61
C PRO A 195 -0.75 3.44 -7.88
N GLN A 196 -0.04 2.40 -7.47
CA GLN A 196 1.18 2.50 -6.66
C GLN A 196 2.44 2.65 -7.51
N ILE A 197 2.40 2.19 -8.78
CA ILE A 197 3.52 2.32 -9.70
C ILE A 197 3.51 3.70 -10.35
N MET A 198 4.59 4.44 -10.16
CA MET A 198 4.79 5.74 -10.78
C MET A 198 5.52 5.56 -12.10
N LEU A 199 4.90 6.04 -13.18
CA LEU A 199 5.39 5.90 -14.54
C LEU A 199 5.96 7.22 -15.06
N SER A 200 6.98 7.13 -15.90
CA SER A 200 7.54 8.26 -16.63
C SER A 200 7.81 7.89 -18.10
N ARG A 201 7.48 8.81 -18.99
CA ARG A 201 7.85 8.75 -20.41
C ARG A 201 8.90 9.80 -20.76
N SER A 202 9.16 10.72 -19.84
CA SER A 202 10.14 11.80 -19.98
C SER A 202 11.53 11.44 -19.42
N ALA A 203 11.61 10.54 -18.45
CA ALA A 203 12.84 10.17 -17.77
C ALA A 203 13.93 9.65 -18.72
N PRO A 204 15.21 10.03 -18.52
CA PRO A 204 16.33 9.50 -19.29
C PRO A 204 16.43 7.98 -19.25
N GLY A 205 16.14 7.36 -18.09
CA GLY A 205 16.12 5.91 -17.91
C GLY A 205 15.18 5.19 -18.89
N PHE A 206 14.09 5.83 -19.32
CA PHE A 206 13.21 5.27 -20.34
C PHE A 206 13.95 4.99 -21.66
N MET A 207 14.80 5.91 -22.09
CA MET A 207 15.59 5.72 -23.31
C MET A 207 16.64 4.63 -23.13
N VAL A 208 17.31 4.59 -21.99
CA VAL A 208 18.32 3.56 -21.68
C VAL A 208 17.71 2.17 -21.77
N GLU A 209 16.56 1.96 -21.14
CA GLU A 209 15.85 0.67 -21.16
C GLU A 209 15.30 0.30 -22.54
N LEU A 210 14.80 1.29 -23.31
CA LEU A 210 14.38 1.05 -24.70
C LEU A 210 15.55 0.64 -25.59
N PHE A 211 16.70 1.30 -25.45
CA PHE A 211 17.90 0.92 -26.21
C PHE A 211 18.42 -0.46 -25.80
N ALA A 212 18.38 -0.78 -24.51
CA ALA A 212 18.75 -2.12 -24.04
C ALA A 212 17.87 -3.23 -24.63
N GLN A 213 16.60 -2.94 -24.90
CA GLN A 213 15.68 -3.91 -25.52
C GLN A 213 15.77 -3.98 -27.05
N GLU A 214 16.07 -2.85 -27.73
CA GLU A 214 15.95 -2.74 -29.17
C GLU A 214 17.33 -2.84 -29.88
N VAL A 215 18.46 -2.74 -29.15
CA VAL A 215 19.82 -2.79 -29.72
C VAL A 215 20.49 -4.08 -29.26
N PRO A 216 20.63 -5.08 -30.17
CA PRO A 216 21.18 -6.38 -29.83
C PRO A 216 22.64 -6.34 -29.31
N GLU A 217 23.43 -5.39 -29.73
CA GLU A 217 24.80 -5.23 -29.27
C GLU A 217 24.91 -4.83 -27.81
N ILE A 218 23.92 -4.14 -27.28
CA ILE A 218 23.80 -3.82 -25.83
C ILE A 218 23.41 -5.07 -25.06
N GLU A 219 22.43 -5.84 -25.54
CA GLU A 219 22.01 -7.11 -24.93
C GLU A 219 23.16 -8.13 -24.89
N GLN A 220 24.00 -8.16 -25.97
CA GLN A 220 25.16 -9.04 -26.06
C GLN A 220 26.36 -8.54 -25.23
N GLY A 221 26.28 -7.34 -24.64
CA GLY A 221 27.36 -6.75 -23.86
C GLY A 221 28.50 -6.21 -24.68
N LEU A 222 28.30 -6.02 -26.00
CA LEU A 222 29.31 -5.42 -26.94
C LEU A 222 29.35 -3.90 -26.81
N LEU A 223 28.23 -3.29 -26.41
CA LEU A 223 28.09 -1.86 -26.19
C LEU A 223 27.52 -1.60 -24.81
N GLU A 224 28.06 -0.61 -24.13
CA GLU A 224 27.54 -0.16 -22.82
C GLU A 224 27.09 1.31 -22.92
N ILE A 225 25.87 1.60 -22.42
CA ILE A 225 25.38 2.98 -22.34
C ILE A 225 25.97 3.64 -21.10
N LYS A 226 26.77 4.67 -21.28
CA LYS A 226 27.39 5.45 -20.19
C LYS A 226 26.52 6.60 -19.70
N SER A 227 25.86 7.30 -20.63
CA SER A 227 24.96 8.38 -20.27
C SER A 227 23.91 8.61 -21.35
N CYS A 228 22.79 9.18 -20.94
CA CYS A 228 21.70 9.57 -21.81
C CYS A 228 21.19 10.97 -21.42
N ALA A 229 21.17 11.87 -22.37
CA ALA A 229 20.53 13.18 -22.28
C ALA A 229 19.42 13.26 -23.33
N ARG A 230 18.21 13.67 -22.92
CA ARG A 230 17.07 13.74 -23.84
C ARG A 230 16.26 15.00 -23.66
N ASP A 231 15.65 15.40 -24.77
CA ASP A 231 14.61 16.38 -24.88
C ASP A 231 13.33 15.61 -25.30
N PRO A 232 12.41 15.29 -24.35
CA PRO A 232 11.33 14.36 -24.60
C PRO A 232 10.47 14.74 -25.79
N GLY A 233 10.27 13.80 -26.73
CA GLY A 233 9.50 14.02 -27.95
C GLY A 233 10.24 14.74 -29.07
N SER A 234 11.51 15.11 -28.89
CA SER A 234 12.33 15.81 -29.88
C SER A 234 13.60 15.03 -30.23
N ARG A 235 14.53 14.88 -29.29
CA ARG A 235 15.83 14.24 -29.53
C ARG A 235 16.41 13.59 -28.28
N ALA A 236 17.33 12.65 -28.49
CA ALA A 236 18.17 12.11 -27.44
C ALA A 236 19.62 12.03 -27.89
N LYS A 237 20.57 12.19 -26.96
CA LYS A 237 22.00 11.95 -27.14
C LYS A 237 22.41 10.88 -26.16
N ILE A 238 23.01 9.81 -26.65
CA ILE A 238 23.43 8.65 -25.87
C ILE A 238 24.92 8.48 -26.06
N ALA A 239 25.66 8.39 -24.96
CA ALA A 239 27.07 8.04 -24.98
C ALA A 239 27.21 6.53 -24.77
N VAL A 240 27.92 5.86 -25.64
CA VAL A 240 28.18 4.41 -25.59
C VAL A 240 29.67 4.16 -25.62
N ILE A 241 30.10 3.04 -25.08
CA ILE A 241 31.47 2.49 -25.16
C ILE A 241 31.36 1.07 -25.69
#